data_540cfc93d1543f4c3eb5fbe33e43244e
#
_entry.id   540cfc93d1543f4c3eb5fbe33e43244e
#
_cell.length_a   1.000
_cell.length_b   1.000
_cell.length_c   1.000
_cell.angle_alpha   90.00
_cell.angle_beta   90.00
_cell.angle_gamma   90.00
#
_symmetry.space_group_name_H-M   'P 1'
#
loop_
_entity.id
_entity.type
_entity.pdbx_description
1 polymer ?
#
loop_
_entity_poly.entity_id
_entity_poly.type
_entity_poly.pdbx_seq_one_letter_code
_entity_poly.pdbx_strand_id
1 'polypeptide(L)'
;MKKQLLIAAVAATMTSAAMADISISGDAKFEYQNIESTGNANTNKSNTEVNLKLRGKSGDTTVVMDIAANGGATAADDATERSGLVVEDMYLATKVGDVSVKAGNYASGTSGILGEIDNGSRSNNKVTLTTTLGGATVYVGNAGTSAASTSFTANDNNMFAGVSMDVAGMTVQAKKVNDTEDAFGISGEMSGVALRLEQKQGTGSNTDVTFGNVTTDVNGISLGYAWIDADAGNLVAEDDSAIFAVEMGASATKASATGQTQITASTSVAGNKVTVKSGSVENGVSGTDLDYMQLSATRALASGATATVTYTDTDTSASADKQTFEAELSVKF
;
A
#
# COMPACT_ATOMS: atom_id res chain seq x y z
N MET A 1 31.65 -5.21 9.70
CA MET A 1 32.56 -5.55 8.62
C MET A 1 32.10 -6.70 7.70
N LYS A 2 31.45 -7.76 8.17
CA LYS A 2 31.00 -8.86 7.28
C LYS A 2 29.84 -8.48 6.34
N LYS A 3 28.97 -7.53 6.71
CA LYS A 3 27.82 -7.10 5.89
C LYS A 3 28.21 -6.16 4.73
N GLN A 4 29.23 -5.36 4.90
CA GLN A 4 29.76 -4.48 3.84
C GLN A 4 30.52 -5.26 2.76
N LEU A 5 31.08 -6.42 3.12
CA LEU A 5 31.78 -7.30 2.16
C LEU A 5 30.79 -7.98 1.20
N LEU A 6 29.57 -8.26 1.65
CA LEU A 6 28.55 -8.91 0.81
C LEU A 6 28.05 -7.96 -0.31
N ILE A 7 27.83 -6.70 0.00
CA ILE A 7 27.41 -5.67 -0.98
C ILE A 7 28.54 -5.44 -2.00
N ALA A 8 29.78 -5.36 -1.54
CA ALA A 8 30.93 -5.21 -2.41
C ALA A 8 31.20 -6.46 -3.26
N ALA A 9 30.96 -7.67 -2.74
CA ALA A 9 31.12 -8.91 -3.49
C ALA A 9 30.06 -9.07 -4.60
N VAL A 10 28.83 -8.68 -4.36
CA VAL A 10 27.76 -8.68 -5.38
C VAL A 10 28.07 -7.67 -6.49
N ALA A 11 28.58 -6.49 -6.15
CA ALA A 11 29.01 -5.50 -7.14
C ALA A 11 30.23 -5.95 -7.95
N ALA A 12 31.16 -6.70 -7.36
CA ALA A 12 32.39 -7.14 -8.03
C ALA A 12 32.20 -8.34 -8.96
N THR A 13 31.21 -9.18 -8.76
CA THR A 13 30.91 -10.32 -9.64
C THR A 13 30.19 -9.97 -10.93
N MET A 14 29.68 -8.72 -11.06
CA MET A 14 28.94 -8.24 -12.21
C MET A 14 29.83 -7.61 -13.32
N THR A 15 31.13 -7.71 -13.25
CA THR A 15 32.07 -7.00 -14.16
C THR A 15 32.46 -7.76 -15.43
N SER A 16 31.81 -8.88 -15.78
CA SER A 16 32.17 -9.54 -17.03
C SER A 16 30.95 -10.09 -17.77
N ALA A 17 30.76 -9.57 -18.94
CA ALA A 17 29.86 -9.99 -20.03
C ALA A 17 28.41 -9.43 -19.96
N ALA A 18 28.13 -8.52 -20.88
CA ALA A 18 26.91 -7.75 -21.09
C ALA A 18 26.62 -6.81 -19.90
N MET A 19 26.88 -5.54 -20.08
CA MET A 19 26.65 -4.50 -19.07
C MET A 19 25.18 -4.58 -18.62
N ALA A 20 24.96 -5.22 -17.48
CA ALA A 20 23.67 -5.11 -16.80
C ALA A 20 23.55 -3.65 -16.33
N ASP A 21 22.55 -2.96 -16.82
CA ASP A 21 22.22 -1.64 -16.29
C ASP A 21 21.79 -1.83 -14.83
N ILE A 22 22.61 -1.35 -13.90
CA ILE A 22 22.27 -1.35 -12.48
C ILE A 22 21.78 0.04 -12.13
N SER A 23 20.58 0.15 -11.62
CA SER A 23 20.05 1.39 -11.04
C SER A 23 19.80 1.19 -9.56
N ILE A 24 20.08 2.23 -8.81
CA ILE A 24 19.77 2.36 -7.38
C ILE A 24 18.85 3.58 -7.28
N SER A 25 17.72 3.41 -6.65
CA SER A 25 16.80 4.49 -6.32
C SER A 25 16.28 4.24 -4.92
N GLY A 26 15.66 5.22 -4.35
CA GLY A 26 15.11 5.05 -3.02
C GLY A 26 14.47 6.31 -2.49
N ASP A 27 14.07 6.23 -1.26
CA ASP A 27 13.59 7.35 -0.47
C ASP A 27 14.10 7.24 0.96
N ALA A 28 14.15 8.37 1.62
CA ALA A 28 14.42 8.47 3.04
C ALA A 28 13.38 9.38 3.66
N LYS A 29 12.86 8.97 4.81
CA LYS A 29 11.84 9.67 5.58
C LYS A 29 12.29 9.83 7.03
N PHE A 30 12.12 11.03 7.58
CA PHE A 30 12.13 11.29 9.00
C PHE A 30 10.76 11.77 9.42
N GLU A 31 10.23 11.18 10.47
CA GLU A 31 8.91 11.45 11.00
C GLU A 31 9.01 11.73 12.50
N TYR A 32 8.27 12.73 12.96
CA TYR A 32 8.06 13.04 14.35
C TYR A 32 6.56 13.11 14.63
N GLN A 33 6.11 12.43 15.66
CA GLN A 33 4.74 12.43 16.13
C GLN A 33 4.66 12.88 17.59
N ASN A 34 3.71 13.75 17.88
CA ASN A 34 3.23 14.02 19.23
C ASN A 34 1.79 13.54 19.33
N ILE A 35 1.52 12.68 20.29
CA ILE A 35 0.21 12.06 20.50
C ILE A 35 -0.30 12.49 21.87
N GLU A 36 -1.43 13.17 21.87
CA GLU A 36 -2.16 13.56 23.07
C GLU A 36 -3.43 12.73 23.19
N SER A 37 -3.70 12.17 24.34
CA SER A 37 -4.90 11.38 24.61
C SER A 37 -5.52 11.81 25.93
N THR A 38 -6.81 12.03 25.93
CA THR A 38 -7.54 12.44 27.14
C THR A 38 -7.35 11.42 28.27
N GLY A 39 -6.83 11.87 29.40
CA GLY A 39 -6.60 11.02 30.57
C GLY A 39 -5.32 10.18 30.54
N ASN A 40 -4.49 10.29 29.51
CA ASN A 40 -3.20 9.60 29.40
C ASN A 40 -2.05 10.61 29.30
N ALA A 41 -0.83 10.14 29.55
CA ALA A 41 0.36 10.96 29.33
C ALA A 41 0.60 11.13 27.82
N ASN A 42 1.01 12.34 27.42
CA ASN A 42 1.40 12.62 26.04
C ASN A 42 2.59 11.74 25.63
N THR A 43 2.56 11.26 24.42
CA THR A 43 3.61 10.39 23.85
C THR A 43 4.26 11.08 22.67
N ASN A 44 5.58 11.11 22.66
CA ASN A 44 6.36 11.57 21.51
C ASN A 44 7.04 10.37 20.86
N LYS A 45 6.99 10.29 19.55
CA LYS A 45 7.64 9.26 18.76
C LYS A 45 8.48 9.92 17.67
N SER A 46 9.54 9.28 17.26
CA SER A 46 10.27 9.64 16.03
C SER A 46 10.71 8.39 15.32
N ASN A 47 10.64 8.43 14.01
CA ASN A 47 11.05 7.34 13.15
C ASN A 47 11.94 7.87 12.02
N THR A 48 12.87 7.05 11.58
CA THR A 48 13.66 7.27 10.37
C THR A 48 13.58 6.01 9.52
N GLU A 49 13.15 6.14 8.31
CA GLU A 49 13.02 5.05 7.36
C GLU A 49 13.85 5.34 6.12
N VAL A 50 14.52 4.34 5.60
CA VAL A 50 15.25 4.42 4.33
C VAL A 50 14.88 3.20 3.50
N ASN A 51 14.32 3.44 2.32
CA ASN A 51 13.97 2.41 1.36
C ASN A 51 14.95 2.48 0.17
N LEU A 52 15.53 1.35 -0.18
CA LEU A 52 16.44 1.20 -1.32
C LEU A 52 15.88 0.18 -2.30
N LYS A 53 15.74 0.59 -3.55
CA LYS A 53 15.39 -0.28 -4.66
C LYS A 53 16.61 -0.49 -5.55
N LEU A 54 17.09 -1.71 -5.59
CA LEU A 54 18.14 -2.18 -6.48
C LEU A 54 17.50 -2.86 -7.68
N ARG A 55 17.84 -2.42 -8.88
CA ARG A 55 17.36 -3.02 -10.12
C ARG A 55 18.55 -3.31 -11.03
N GLY A 56 18.69 -4.56 -11.42
CA GLY A 56 19.62 -5.01 -12.46
C GLY A 56 18.88 -5.45 -13.71
N LYS A 57 19.27 -4.97 -14.89
CA LYS A 57 18.66 -5.35 -16.16
C LYS A 57 19.68 -5.96 -17.11
N SER A 58 19.35 -7.11 -17.70
CA SER A 58 20.14 -7.75 -18.75
C SER A 58 19.19 -8.29 -19.83
N GLY A 59 19.21 -7.69 -21.01
CA GLY A 59 18.23 -7.96 -22.06
C GLY A 59 16.79 -7.72 -21.57
N ASP A 60 15.94 -8.72 -21.70
CA ASP A 60 14.53 -8.68 -21.26
C ASP A 60 14.35 -9.10 -19.80
N THR A 61 15.44 -9.43 -19.11
CA THR A 61 15.39 -9.88 -17.74
C THR A 61 15.77 -8.76 -16.78
N THR A 62 14.95 -8.56 -15.76
CA THR A 62 15.18 -7.62 -14.66
C THR A 62 15.18 -8.38 -13.33
N VAL A 63 16.15 -8.10 -12.48
CA VAL A 63 16.16 -8.52 -11.07
C VAL A 63 15.89 -7.30 -10.22
N VAL A 64 15.00 -7.43 -9.26
CA VAL A 64 14.63 -6.35 -8.32
C VAL A 64 14.85 -6.85 -6.90
N MET A 65 15.42 -5.98 -6.07
CA MET A 65 15.51 -6.16 -4.63
C MET A 65 15.15 -4.84 -3.96
N ASP A 66 14.11 -4.86 -3.14
CA ASP A 66 13.71 -3.73 -2.31
C ASP A 66 14.11 -4.01 -0.87
N ILE A 67 14.79 -3.04 -0.26
CA ILE A 67 15.36 -3.15 1.09
C ILE A 67 14.84 -1.97 1.90
N ALA A 68 14.19 -2.24 3.01
CA ALA A 68 13.80 -1.24 4.00
C ALA A 68 14.72 -1.28 5.22
N ALA A 69 15.03 -0.11 5.75
CA ALA A 69 15.75 0.05 7.01
C ALA A 69 14.99 1.05 7.89
N ASN A 70 14.49 0.59 9.02
CA ASN A 70 13.78 1.41 10.00
C ASN A 70 14.66 1.65 11.22
N GLY A 71 14.84 2.92 11.58
CA GLY A 71 15.67 3.39 12.71
C GLY A 71 14.89 3.91 13.91
N GLY A 72 13.61 3.61 14.03
CA GLY A 72 12.75 4.10 15.11
C GLY A 72 12.94 3.36 16.44
N ALA A 73 13.04 4.11 17.50
CA ALA A 73 13.03 3.61 18.87
C ALA A 73 11.70 3.96 19.51
N THR A 74 10.69 3.12 19.42
CA THR A 74 9.56 3.22 20.31
C THR A 74 8.90 1.90 20.63
N ALA A 75 8.44 1.80 21.84
CA ALA A 75 8.20 0.57 22.54
C ALA A 75 6.82 -0.07 22.30
N ALA A 76 6.06 0.26 21.29
CA ALA A 76 4.70 -0.22 21.21
C ALA A 76 4.26 -0.91 19.92
N ASP A 77 4.92 -0.65 18.79
CA ASP A 77 4.53 -1.29 17.54
C ASP A 77 5.58 -2.28 17.09
N ASP A 78 5.13 -3.47 16.80
CA ASP A 78 5.80 -4.67 16.34
C ASP A 78 7.33 -4.76 16.53
N ALA A 79 7.73 -5.47 17.58
CA ALA A 79 9.13 -5.67 17.96
C ALA A 79 9.96 -6.43 16.93
N THR A 80 9.39 -6.86 15.82
CA THR A 80 10.04 -7.66 14.77
C THR A 80 10.63 -6.79 13.65
N GLU A 81 10.22 -5.53 13.50
CA GLU A 81 10.68 -4.66 12.40
C GLU A 81 11.77 -3.65 12.79
N ARG A 82 12.22 -3.63 14.02
CA ARG A 82 12.80 -2.44 14.69
C ARG A 82 14.29 -2.23 14.66
N SER A 83 15.07 -3.02 14.02
CA SER A 83 16.52 -2.76 13.97
C SER A 83 17.24 -3.58 12.92
N GLY A 84 16.67 -3.75 11.76
CA GLY A 84 17.24 -4.59 10.73
C GLY A 84 17.04 -4.02 9.34
N LEU A 85 17.90 -4.44 8.45
CA LEU A 85 17.63 -4.42 7.04
C LEU A 85 16.63 -5.52 6.75
N VAL A 86 15.46 -5.14 6.26
CA VAL A 86 14.43 -6.06 5.79
C VAL A 86 14.47 -6.09 4.28
N VAL A 87 14.57 -7.26 3.69
CA VAL A 87 14.36 -7.41 2.24
C VAL A 87 12.87 -7.57 2.04
N GLU A 88 12.26 -6.53 1.49
CA GLU A 88 10.82 -6.51 1.27
C GLU A 88 10.44 -7.27 0.02
N ASP A 89 10.98 -6.88 -1.13
CA ASP A 89 10.77 -7.56 -2.39
C ASP A 89 12.09 -8.13 -2.92
N MET A 90 12.03 -9.33 -3.48
CA MET A 90 13.13 -9.93 -4.22
C MET A 90 12.57 -10.81 -5.32
N TYR A 91 12.64 -10.33 -6.56
CA TYR A 91 12.07 -11.06 -7.68
C TYR A 91 12.84 -10.87 -8.98
N LEU A 92 12.59 -11.79 -9.89
CA LEU A 92 13.02 -11.75 -11.27
C LEU A 92 11.80 -11.53 -12.17
N ALA A 93 11.94 -10.61 -13.12
CA ALA A 93 10.95 -10.40 -14.17
C ALA A 93 11.63 -10.56 -15.54
N THR A 94 10.99 -11.31 -16.45
CA THR A 94 11.51 -11.54 -17.80
C THR A 94 10.37 -11.70 -18.79
N LYS A 95 10.70 -11.68 -20.10
CA LYS A 95 9.76 -12.02 -21.16
C LYS A 95 10.16 -13.31 -21.87
N VAL A 96 9.17 -14.13 -22.14
CA VAL A 96 9.30 -15.34 -22.98
C VAL A 96 8.26 -15.24 -24.08
N GLY A 97 8.67 -14.79 -25.26
CA GLY A 97 7.74 -14.39 -26.31
C GLY A 97 6.85 -13.23 -25.84
N ASP A 98 5.55 -13.39 -25.95
CA ASP A 98 4.56 -12.38 -25.54
C ASP A 98 4.14 -12.52 -24.05
N VAL A 99 4.72 -13.47 -23.32
CA VAL A 99 4.41 -13.73 -21.93
C VAL A 99 5.45 -13.07 -21.03
N SER A 100 5.01 -12.20 -20.15
CA SER A 100 5.82 -11.68 -19.05
C SER A 100 5.76 -12.64 -17.87
N VAL A 101 6.91 -12.99 -17.32
CA VAL A 101 7.07 -13.88 -16.16
C VAL A 101 7.64 -13.06 -15.00
N LYS A 102 7.00 -13.07 -13.84
CA LYS A 102 7.52 -12.52 -12.58
C LYS A 102 7.60 -13.65 -11.56
N ALA A 103 8.76 -13.84 -10.95
CA ALA A 103 8.98 -14.94 -10.01
C ALA A 103 9.83 -14.47 -8.82
N GLY A 104 9.45 -14.82 -7.61
CA GLY A 104 10.17 -14.48 -6.39
C GLY A 104 9.26 -14.12 -5.23
N ASN A 105 9.79 -13.31 -4.33
CA ASN A 105 9.07 -12.75 -3.19
C ASN A 105 8.63 -11.33 -3.54
N TYR A 106 7.36 -11.09 -3.57
CA TYR A 106 6.78 -9.76 -3.83
C TYR A 106 5.34 -9.70 -3.35
N ALA A 107 4.88 -8.49 -3.07
CA ALA A 107 3.47 -8.27 -2.75
C ALA A 107 2.59 -8.75 -3.92
N SER A 108 1.53 -9.47 -3.61
CA SER A 108 0.60 -9.99 -4.64
C SER A 108 -0.45 -8.98 -5.02
N GLY A 109 -0.45 -7.82 -4.38
CA GLY A 109 -1.41 -6.78 -4.69
C GLY A 109 -1.50 -6.58 -6.18
N THR A 110 -2.67 -6.67 -6.71
CA THR A 110 -2.95 -6.20 -8.05
C THR A 110 -2.76 -4.69 -7.98
N SER A 111 -1.60 -4.22 -8.43
CA SER A 111 -1.44 -2.80 -8.66
C SER A 111 -2.58 -2.35 -9.55
N GLY A 112 -3.39 -1.42 -9.12
CA GLY A 112 -4.48 -0.91 -9.91
C GLY A 112 -5.81 -0.91 -9.18
N ILE A 113 -6.87 -1.27 -9.87
CA ILE A 113 -8.25 -1.10 -9.42
C ILE A 113 -8.57 -1.87 -8.14
N LEU A 114 -8.01 -3.06 -7.95
CA LEU A 114 -8.27 -3.89 -6.77
C LEU A 114 -7.30 -3.61 -5.61
N GLY A 115 -6.54 -2.51 -5.67
CA GLY A 115 -5.51 -2.22 -4.69
C GLY A 115 -6.04 -1.90 -3.29
N GLU A 116 -7.24 -1.38 -3.16
CA GLU A 116 -7.80 -1.02 -1.85
C GLU A 116 -8.40 -2.21 -1.11
N ILE A 117 -8.89 -3.21 -1.83
CA ILE A 117 -9.55 -4.37 -1.22
C ILE A 117 -8.77 -5.67 -1.38
N ASP A 118 -7.78 -5.70 -2.26
CA ASP A 118 -6.91 -6.86 -2.53
C ASP A 118 -5.45 -6.46 -2.40
N ASN A 119 -5.07 -6.05 -1.24
CA ASN A 119 -3.70 -5.84 -0.86
C ASN A 119 -3.05 -7.20 -0.56
N GLY A 120 -2.64 -7.84 -1.55
CA GLY A 120 -2.03 -9.14 -1.38
C GLY A 120 -0.80 -9.08 -0.49
N SER A 121 -0.85 -9.79 0.62
CA SER A 121 0.30 -9.98 1.49
C SER A 121 1.54 -10.39 0.70
N ARG A 122 2.69 -9.89 1.11
CA ARG A 122 3.97 -10.39 0.61
C ARG A 122 4.04 -11.88 0.88
N SER A 123 4.21 -12.66 -0.15
CA SER A 123 4.38 -14.08 0.00
C SER A 123 5.58 -14.57 -0.78
N ASN A 124 6.21 -15.59 -0.24
CA ASN A 124 7.40 -16.22 -0.80
C ASN A 124 7.02 -17.13 -1.98
N ASN A 125 7.95 -17.24 -2.93
CA ASN A 125 7.86 -18.23 -4.01
C ASN A 125 6.65 -18.05 -4.95
N LYS A 126 6.32 -16.82 -5.27
CA LYS A 126 5.28 -16.51 -6.25
C LYS A 126 5.78 -16.63 -7.67
N VAL A 127 4.88 -17.01 -8.56
CA VAL A 127 5.06 -16.91 -10.01
C VAL A 127 3.79 -16.30 -10.60
N THR A 128 3.96 -15.24 -11.39
CA THR A 128 2.87 -14.65 -12.18
C THR A 128 3.27 -14.63 -13.66
N LEU A 129 2.37 -15.10 -14.50
CA LEU A 129 2.45 -15.03 -15.95
C LEU A 129 1.44 -14.02 -16.42
N THR A 130 1.85 -13.09 -17.28
CA THR A 130 0.99 -12.03 -17.81
C THR A 130 1.17 -11.93 -19.31
N THR A 131 0.07 -11.82 -20.03
CA THR A 131 0.07 -11.60 -21.49
C THR A 131 -1.09 -10.68 -21.90
N THR A 132 -1.04 -10.16 -23.13
CA THR A 132 -2.13 -9.36 -23.70
C THR A 132 -2.83 -10.15 -24.80
N LEU A 133 -4.13 -10.30 -24.69
CA LEU A 133 -4.99 -11.00 -25.66
C LEU A 133 -6.13 -10.08 -26.08
N GLY A 134 -6.20 -9.70 -27.35
CA GLY A 134 -7.30 -8.89 -27.89
C GLY A 134 -7.50 -7.53 -27.18
N GLY A 135 -6.42 -6.93 -26.67
CA GLY A 135 -6.47 -5.68 -25.92
C GLY A 135 -6.70 -5.85 -24.40
N ALA A 136 -7.03 -7.05 -23.95
CA ALA A 136 -7.13 -7.36 -22.53
C ALA A 136 -5.79 -7.88 -22.01
N THR A 137 -5.37 -7.43 -20.82
CA THR A 137 -4.28 -8.03 -20.07
C THR A 137 -4.82 -9.21 -19.27
N VAL A 138 -4.28 -10.38 -19.49
CA VAL A 138 -4.65 -11.60 -18.76
C VAL A 138 -3.46 -12.04 -17.92
N TYR A 139 -3.70 -12.42 -16.69
CA TYR A 139 -2.67 -12.92 -15.80
C TYR A 139 -3.13 -14.16 -15.02
N VAL A 140 -2.18 -15.05 -14.79
CA VAL A 140 -2.37 -16.23 -13.94
C VAL A 140 -1.15 -16.40 -13.05
N GLY A 141 -1.34 -16.95 -11.89
CA GLY A 141 -0.23 -17.15 -10.99
C GLY A 141 -0.57 -17.98 -9.78
N ASN A 142 0.45 -18.15 -8.94
CA ASN A 142 0.33 -18.76 -7.63
C ASN A 142 0.59 -17.67 -6.58
N ALA A 143 -0.31 -17.51 -5.62
CA ALA A 143 -0.21 -16.52 -4.55
C ALA A 143 0.88 -16.83 -3.51
N GLY A 144 1.57 -17.96 -3.64
CA GLY A 144 2.62 -18.37 -2.71
C GLY A 144 2.06 -18.82 -1.36
N THR A 145 2.96 -19.23 -0.49
CA THR A 145 2.62 -19.56 0.92
C THR A 145 3.23 -18.49 1.82
N SER A 146 2.46 -17.98 2.78
CA SER A 146 3.01 -17.18 3.87
C SER A 146 3.90 -18.07 4.74
N ALA A 147 5.08 -17.56 5.10
CA ALA A 147 6.08 -18.17 5.94
C ALA A 147 7.04 -19.17 5.26
N ALA A 148 8.24 -19.09 5.70
CA ALA A 148 9.46 -19.88 5.57
C ALA A 148 9.36 -21.39 5.23
N SER A 149 8.44 -21.78 4.37
CA SER A 149 8.40 -23.15 3.84
C SER A 149 9.44 -23.26 2.73
N THR A 150 10.53 -23.96 3.02
CA THR A 150 11.53 -24.37 2.03
C THR A 150 11.02 -25.45 1.07
N SER A 151 9.77 -25.81 1.16
CA SER A 151 9.15 -26.84 0.35
C SER A 151 8.20 -26.23 -0.67
N PHE A 152 8.50 -26.42 -1.93
CA PHE A 152 7.57 -26.25 -3.05
C PHE A 152 6.50 -27.35 -2.94
N THR A 153 5.65 -27.28 -1.97
CA THR A 153 4.37 -27.97 -2.04
C THR A 153 3.45 -27.01 -2.77
N ALA A 154 3.16 -27.32 -4.02
CA ALA A 154 2.05 -26.75 -4.74
C ALA A 154 0.80 -27.09 -3.93
N ASN A 155 0.46 -26.26 -2.96
CA ASN A 155 -0.89 -26.28 -2.41
C ASN A 155 -1.77 -25.73 -3.52
N ASP A 156 -2.61 -26.58 -4.08
CA ASP A 156 -3.56 -26.28 -5.13
C ASP A 156 -4.50 -25.11 -4.79
N ASN A 157 -4.44 -24.61 -3.55
CA ASN A 157 -5.36 -23.63 -2.99
C ASN A 157 -4.96 -22.17 -3.16
N ASN A 158 -3.85 -21.86 -3.84
CA ASN A 158 -3.36 -20.47 -3.96
C ASN A 158 -3.15 -20.01 -5.42
N MET A 159 -3.80 -20.68 -6.36
CA MET A 159 -3.79 -20.23 -7.75
C MET A 159 -4.75 -19.07 -7.95
N PHE A 160 -4.34 -18.08 -8.71
CA PHE A 160 -5.21 -16.98 -9.12
C PHE A 160 -5.17 -16.77 -10.63
N ALA A 161 -6.24 -16.23 -11.15
CA ALA A 161 -6.34 -15.75 -12.52
C ALA A 161 -7.08 -14.43 -12.55
N GLY A 162 -6.73 -13.55 -13.46
CA GLY A 162 -7.42 -12.28 -13.62
C GLY A 162 -7.29 -11.71 -15.02
N VAL A 163 -8.12 -10.71 -15.25
CA VAL A 163 -8.17 -9.96 -16.50
C VAL A 163 -8.37 -8.49 -16.21
N SER A 164 -7.71 -7.64 -16.99
CA SER A 164 -7.89 -6.20 -17.00
C SER A 164 -8.03 -5.71 -18.43
N MET A 165 -8.95 -4.80 -18.69
CA MET A 165 -9.16 -4.22 -20.00
C MET A 165 -9.74 -2.81 -19.93
N ASP A 166 -9.41 -2.01 -20.92
CA ASP A 166 -10.03 -0.69 -21.07
C ASP A 166 -11.27 -0.78 -21.95
N VAL A 167 -12.38 -0.28 -21.43
CA VAL A 167 -13.69 -0.26 -22.11
C VAL A 167 -14.25 1.16 -22.02
N ALA A 168 -14.37 1.82 -23.16
CA ALA A 168 -14.97 3.16 -23.27
C ALA A 168 -14.33 4.21 -22.28
N GLY A 169 -13.03 4.14 -22.08
CA GLY A 169 -12.30 5.05 -21.18
C GLY A 169 -12.32 4.66 -19.71
N MET A 170 -12.95 3.53 -19.40
CA MET A 170 -12.93 2.93 -18.06
C MET A 170 -12.06 1.68 -18.07
N THR A 171 -11.24 1.49 -17.08
CA THR A 171 -10.52 0.23 -16.86
C THR A 171 -11.37 -0.69 -16.00
N VAL A 172 -11.62 -1.88 -16.49
CA VAL A 172 -12.35 -2.95 -15.81
C VAL A 172 -11.39 -4.06 -15.47
N GLN A 173 -11.45 -4.57 -14.26
CA GLN A 173 -10.60 -5.66 -13.79
C GLN A 173 -11.43 -6.70 -13.03
N ALA A 174 -11.10 -7.97 -13.23
CA ALA A 174 -11.64 -9.07 -12.44
C ALA A 174 -10.52 -10.03 -12.07
N LYS A 175 -10.61 -10.62 -10.89
CA LYS A 175 -9.68 -11.62 -10.35
C LYS A 175 -10.45 -12.70 -9.63
N LYS A 176 -9.97 -13.92 -9.77
CA LYS A 176 -10.45 -15.08 -9.03
C LYS A 176 -9.27 -15.77 -8.36
N VAL A 177 -9.40 -16.11 -7.09
CA VAL A 177 -8.43 -16.90 -6.33
C VAL A 177 -9.07 -18.25 -5.99
N ASN A 178 -8.79 -19.25 -6.79
CA ASN A 178 -9.42 -20.60 -6.70
C ASN A 178 -10.95 -20.50 -6.50
N ASP A 179 -11.45 -21.24 -5.50
CA ASP A 179 -12.84 -21.19 -5.07
C ASP A 179 -13.01 -20.37 -3.76
N THR A 180 -12.03 -19.54 -3.43
CA THR A 180 -12.01 -18.81 -2.14
C THR A 180 -12.36 -17.35 -2.26
N GLU A 181 -12.10 -16.71 -3.40
CA GLU A 181 -12.29 -15.28 -3.55
C GLU A 181 -12.53 -14.89 -5.00
N ASP A 182 -13.53 -14.06 -5.22
CA ASP A 182 -13.79 -13.33 -6.45
C ASP A 182 -13.66 -11.83 -6.18
N ALA A 183 -12.94 -11.10 -7.04
CA ALA A 183 -12.80 -9.66 -6.95
C ALA A 183 -13.08 -8.99 -8.29
N PHE A 184 -13.68 -7.83 -8.25
CA PHE A 184 -14.03 -7.02 -9.41
C PHE A 184 -13.75 -5.55 -9.13
N GLY A 185 -13.29 -4.82 -10.14
CA GLY A 185 -13.05 -3.39 -10.05
C GLY A 185 -13.32 -2.66 -11.35
N ILE A 186 -13.71 -1.40 -11.22
CA ILE A 186 -13.84 -0.45 -12.33
C ILE A 186 -13.30 0.90 -11.91
N SER A 187 -12.48 1.52 -12.75
CA SER A 187 -12.04 2.90 -12.53
C SER A 187 -11.89 3.67 -13.84
N GLY A 188 -11.96 4.97 -13.75
CA GLY A 188 -11.76 5.87 -14.88
C GLY A 188 -12.28 7.27 -14.60
N GLU A 189 -12.25 8.10 -15.62
CA GLU A 189 -12.73 9.47 -15.54
C GLU A 189 -13.78 9.73 -16.61
N MET A 190 -14.86 10.38 -16.20
CA MET A 190 -15.93 10.82 -17.10
C MET A 190 -16.33 12.24 -16.76
N SER A 191 -16.20 13.13 -17.73
CA SER A 191 -16.61 14.54 -17.60
C SER A 191 -15.99 15.27 -16.40
N GLY A 192 -14.72 15.00 -16.09
CA GLY A 192 -14.00 15.62 -14.97
C GLY A 192 -14.33 15.00 -13.59
N VAL A 193 -15.06 13.90 -13.58
CA VAL A 193 -15.31 13.10 -12.37
C VAL A 193 -14.55 11.79 -12.49
N ALA A 194 -13.58 11.55 -11.62
CA ALA A 194 -12.91 10.27 -11.51
C ALA A 194 -13.69 9.37 -10.55
N LEU A 195 -13.85 8.11 -10.96
CA LEU A 195 -14.58 7.08 -10.23
C LEU A 195 -13.70 5.84 -10.06
N ARG A 196 -13.76 5.24 -8.90
CA ARG A 196 -13.20 3.91 -8.61
C ARG A 196 -14.17 3.12 -7.76
N LEU A 197 -14.52 1.92 -8.18
CA LEU A 197 -15.35 0.97 -7.45
C LEU A 197 -14.65 -0.38 -7.42
N GLU A 198 -14.63 -1.03 -6.28
CA GLU A 198 -14.03 -2.34 -6.07
C GLU A 198 -14.97 -3.20 -5.22
N GLN A 199 -14.99 -4.48 -5.52
CA GLN A 199 -15.73 -5.47 -4.75
C GLN A 199 -14.93 -6.75 -4.64
N LYS A 200 -14.89 -7.31 -3.45
CA LYS A 200 -14.35 -8.62 -3.14
C LYS A 200 -15.43 -9.45 -2.48
N GLN A 201 -15.57 -10.69 -2.92
CA GLN A 201 -16.48 -11.67 -2.35
C GLN A 201 -15.69 -12.93 -2.00
N GLY A 202 -15.76 -13.36 -0.77
CA GLY A 202 -15.12 -14.59 -0.30
C GLY A 202 -16.13 -15.71 -0.10
N THR A 203 -15.65 -16.95 -0.03
CA THR A 203 -16.51 -18.13 0.18
C THR A 203 -16.82 -18.44 1.65
N GLY A 204 -16.22 -17.71 2.58
CA GLY A 204 -16.49 -17.82 4.01
C GLY A 204 -17.63 -16.91 4.48
N SER A 205 -18.06 -17.08 5.71
CA SER A 205 -18.85 -16.05 6.39
C SER A 205 -17.94 -14.85 6.70
N ASN A 206 -18.43 -13.64 6.45
CA ASN A 206 -17.73 -12.40 6.77
C ASN A 206 -16.47 -12.14 5.91
N THR A 207 -16.59 -12.17 4.59
CA THR A 207 -15.46 -11.99 3.69
C THR A 207 -15.72 -10.97 2.58
N ASP A 208 -16.91 -10.37 2.54
CA ASP A 208 -17.28 -9.41 1.51
C ASP A 208 -16.78 -8.01 1.85
N VAL A 209 -16.22 -7.33 0.87
CA VAL A 209 -15.75 -5.94 0.96
C VAL A 209 -16.17 -5.20 -0.29
N THR A 210 -16.72 -4.01 -0.12
CA THR A 210 -17.00 -3.07 -1.21
C THR A 210 -16.32 -1.73 -0.91
N PHE A 211 -15.62 -1.21 -1.88
CA PHE A 211 -14.95 0.09 -1.81
C PHE A 211 -15.42 0.98 -2.95
N GLY A 212 -15.57 2.26 -2.68
CA GLY A 212 -15.81 3.28 -3.70
C GLY A 212 -15.10 4.58 -3.40
N ASN A 213 -14.66 5.24 -4.47
CA ASN A 213 -14.06 6.57 -4.41
C ASN A 213 -14.51 7.39 -5.61
N VAL A 214 -14.91 8.63 -5.35
CA VAL A 214 -15.29 9.61 -6.37
C VAL A 214 -14.52 10.89 -6.12
N THR A 215 -13.87 11.44 -7.13
CA THR A 215 -13.16 12.72 -7.03
C THR A 215 -13.47 13.63 -8.19
N THR A 216 -13.49 14.93 -7.94
CA THR A 216 -13.70 15.96 -8.96
C THR A 216 -12.97 17.25 -8.58
N ASP A 217 -12.67 18.07 -9.56
CA ASP A 217 -12.07 19.40 -9.39
C ASP A 217 -13.11 20.49 -9.63
N VAL A 218 -13.28 21.38 -8.66
CA VAL A 218 -14.16 22.54 -8.75
C VAL A 218 -13.36 23.80 -8.42
N ASN A 219 -13.10 24.60 -9.44
CA ASN A 219 -12.38 25.88 -9.30
C ASN A 219 -11.02 25.77 -8.58
N GLY A 220 -10.25 24.71 -8.84
CA GLY A 220 -8.94 24.49 -8.24
C GLY A 220 -8.99 23.90 -6.83
N ILE A 221 -10.16 23.47 -6.39
CA ILE A 221 -10.35 22.66 -5.20
C ILE A 221 -10.70 21.24 -5.65
N SER A 222 -9.86 20.29 -5.30
CA SER A 222 -10.15 18.87 -5.51
C SER A 222 -11.04 18.39 -4.37
N LEU A 223 -12.19 17.81 -4.71
CA LEU A 223 -13.14 17.25 -3.77
C LEU A 223 -13.21 15.75 -3.97
N GLY A 224 -13.26 15.01 -2.87
CA GLY A 224 -13.34 13.55 -2.89
C GLY A 224 -14.34 13.02 -1.87
N TYR A 225 -14.96 11.90 -2.20
CA TYR A 225 -15.73 11.07 -1.28
C TYR A 225 -15.30 9.62 -1.46
N ALA A 226 -14.96 8.97 -0.35
CA ALA A 226 -14.60 7.56 -0.34
C ALA A 226 -15.41 6.82 0.71
N TRP A 227 -15.71 5.56 0.44
CA TRP A 227 -16.32 4.66 1.40
C TRP A 227 -15.80 3.24 1.24
N ILE A 228 -15.82 2.50 2.31
CA ILE A 228 -15.61 1.06 2.33
C ILE A 228 -16.67 0.45 3.23
N ASP A 229 -17.24 -0.65 2.82
CA ASP A 229 -18.20 -1.46 3.54
C ASP A 229 -17.70 -2.90 3.52
N ALA A 230 -17.66 -3.55 4.68
CA ALA A 230 -17.09 -4.87 4.82
C ALA A 230 -17.80 -5.67 5.91
N ASP A 231 -17.83 -6.96 5.74
CA ASP A 231 -18.17 -7.86 6.83
C ASP A 231 -17.18 -7.71 8.00
N ALA A 232 -17.68 -7.87 9.21
CA ALA A 232 -16.90 -7.67 10.44
C ALA A 232 -15.56 -8.43 10.43
N GLY A 233 -14.48 -7.71 10.70
CA GLY A 233 -13.11 -8.25 10.73
C GLY A 233 -12.41 -8.30 9.38
N ASN A 234 -13.03 -7.85 8.29
CA ASN A 234 -12.44 -7.86 6.95
C ASN A 234 -12.12 -6.46 6.40
N LEU A 235 -12.28 -5.43 7.18
CA LEU A 235 -11.85 -4.10 6.78
C LEU A 235 -10.33 -4.09 6.67
N VAL A 236 -9.85 -4.15 5.45
CA VAL A 236 -8.45 -4.02 5.11
C VAL A 236 -8.25 -2.59 4.62
N ALA A 237 -8.22 -1.63 5.53
CA ALA A 237 -7.54 -0.39 5.23
C ALA A 237 -6.06 -0.69 5.41
N GLU A 238 -5.30 -0.60 4.34
CA GLU A 238 -3.88 -0.78 4.37
C GLU A 238 -3.18 0.37 5.04
N ASP A 239 -2.04 0.06 5.65
CA ASP A 239 -1.14 1.04 6.26
C ASP A 239 -0.68 2.15 5.28
N ASP A 240 -0.93 1.98 3.98
CA ASP A 240 -0.57 2.90 2.91
C ASP A 240 -1.76 3.43 2.11
N SER A 241 -3.00 3.32 2.59
CA SER A 241 -4.13 3.93 1.90
C SER A 241 -3.99 5.45 1.87
N ALA A 242 -3.58 5.99 0.73
CA ALA A 242 -3.54 7.44 0.53
C ALA A 242 -4.94 8.09 0.58
N ILE A 243 -6.00 7.28 0.56
CA ILE A 243 -7.39 7.74 0.51
C ILE A 243 -7.88 8.10 1.90
N PHE A 244 -7.84 7.15 2.84
CA PHE A 244 -8.33 7.38 4.19
C PHE A 244 -7.26 8.03 5.08
N ALA A 245 -7.70 8.89 6.01
CA ALA A 245 -6.81 9.61 6.93
C ALA A 245 -6.46 8.80 8.17
N VAL A 246 -7.35 7.91 8.56
CA VAL A 246 -7.16 7.03 9.71
C VAL A 246 -6.91 5.63 9.17
N GLU A 247 -5.70 5.16 9.39
CA GLU A 247 -5.34 3.79 9.10
C GLU A 247 -6.00 2.88 10.12
N MET A 248 -6.68 1.88 9.64
CA MET A 248 -7.28 0.84 10.47
C MET A 248 -6.22 -0.18 10.93
N GLY A 249 -4.98 0.30 11.14
CA GLY A 249 -3.79 -0.52 11.39
C GLY A 249 -3.70 -1.20 12.74
N ALA A 250 -4.33 -0.68 13.79
CA ALA A 250 -4.27 -1.30 15.11
C ALA A 250 -5.17 -2.54 15.19
N SER A 251 -4.64 -3.65 15.63
CA SER A 251 -5.31 -4.97 15.63
C SER A 251 -6.69 -5.00 16.34
N ALA A 252 -6.92 -4.14 17.31
CA ALA A 252 -8.20 -4.03 18.02
C ALA A 252 -9.26 -3.28 17.19
N THR A 253 -8.87 -2.38 16.31
CA THR A 253 -9.78 -1.60 15.47
C THR A 253 -10.21 -2.41 14.24
N LYS A 254 -9.32 -3.19 13.66
CA LYS A 254 -9.62 -4.06 12.50
C LYS A 254 -10.63 -5.17 12.81
N ALA A 255 -10.64 -5.67 14.03
CA ALA A 255 -11.42 -6.87 14.37
C ALA A 255 -12.93 -6.64 14.43
N SER A 256 -13.38 -5.41 14.54
CA SER A 256 -14.82 -5.08 14.70
C SER A 256 -15.34 -4.11 13.64
N ALA A 257 -14.47 -3.39 12.94
CA ALA A 257 -14.91 -2.39 11.98
C ALA A 257 -15.64 -3.00 10.79
N THR A 258 -16.74 -2.37 10.40
CA THR A 258 -17.62 -2.81 9.31
C THR A 258 -17.73 -1.79 8.19
N GLY A 259 -17.35 -0.55 8.42
CA GLY A 259 -17.43 0.49 7.40
C GLY A 259 -16.52 1.69 7.71
N GLN A 260 -16.18 2.43 6.67
CA GLN A 260 -15.49 3.71 6.78
C GLN A 260 -15.98 4.65 5.69
N THR A 261 -16.17 5.91 6.03
CA THR A 261 -16.49 6.96 5.07
C THR A 261 -15.56 8.15 5.24
N GLN A 262 -15.27 8.85 4.15
CA GLN A 262 -14.45 10.06 4.20
C GLN A 262 -14.81 11.05 3.11
N ILE A 263 -14.85 12.33 3.49
CA ILE A 263 -14.84 13.47 2.57
C ILE A 263 -13.43 14.07 2.59
N THR A 264 -12.93 14.44 1.42
CA THR A 264 -11.64 15.09 1.24
C THR A 264 -11.80 16.38 0.46
N ALA A 265 -11.13 17.43 0.88
CA ALA A 265 -10.96 18.65 0.10
C ALA A 265 -9.48 19.04 0.08
N SER A 266 -8.93 19.32 -1.10
CA SER A 266 -7.56 19.79 -1.22
C SER A 266 -7.40 20.93 -2.20
N THR A 267 -6.47 21.82 -1.92
CA THR A 267 -6.11 22.94 -2.80
C THR A 267 -4.66 23.35 -2.59
N SER A 268 -4.16 24.18 -3.49
CA SER A 268 -2.81 24.75 -3.39
C SER A 268 -2.86 26.20 -2.93
N VAL A 269 -2.21 26.52 -1.82
CA VAL A 269 -2.13 27.87 -1.24
C VAL A 269 -0.66 28.23 -0.99
N ALA A 270 -0.19 29.30 -1.64
CA ALA A 270 1.17 29.80 -1.47
C ALA A 270 2.27 28.74 -1.62
N GLY A 271 2.09 27.81 -2.57
CA GLY A 271 3.04 26.73 -2.85
C GLY A 271 2.96 25.53 -1.89
N ASN A 272 1.98 25.52 -0.99
CA ASN A 272 1.66 24.36 -0.16
C ASN A 272 0.41 23.68 -0.70
N LYS A 273 0.40 22.34 -0.75
CA LYS A 273 -0.83 21.57 -0.91
C LYS A 273 -1.46 21.43 0.46
N VAL A 274 -2.64 21.98 0.64
CA VAL A 274 -3.42 21.86 1.88
C VAL A 274 -4.53 20.88 1.62
N THR A 275 -4.71 19.91 2.53
CA THR A 275 -5.76 18.88 2.45
C THR A 275 -6.48 18.80 3.78
N VAL A 276 -7.80 18.75 3.71
CA VAL A 276 -8.69 18.45 4.83
C VAL A 276 -9.39 17.15 4.53
N LYS A 277 -9.39 16.23 5.47
CA LYS A 277 -10.14 14.98 5.45
C LYS A 277 -11.04 14.92 6.68
N SER A 278 -12.26 14.45 6.53
CA SER A 278 -13.18 14.18 7.63
C SER A 278 -13.97 12.93 7.33
N GLY A 279 -14.13 12.08 8.30
CA GLY A 279 -14.80 10.80 8.11
C GLY A 279 -15.10 10.08 9.40
N SER A 280 -15.66 8.89 9.24
CA SER A 280 -16.03 8.01 10.34
C SER A 280 -15.67 6.57 10.03
N VAL A 281 -15.44 5.79 11.09
CA VAL A 281 -15.26 4.34 11.05
C VAL A 281 -16.36 3.71 11.89
N GLU A 282 -17.13 2.84 11.30
CA GLU A 282 -18.21 2.11 11.97
C GLU A 282 -17.65 0.92 12.75
N ASN A 283 -18.08 0.77 14.00
CA ASN A 283 -17.62 -0.27 14.91
C ASN A 283 -16.07 -0.35 15.06
N GLY A 284 -15.39 0.80 14.90
CA GLY A 284 -13.94 0.84 14.77
C GLY A 284 -13.17 0.46 16.03
N VAL A 285 -13.60 0.90 17.21
CA VAL A 285 -12.90 0.67 18.47
C VAL A 285 -13.83 -0.02 19.47
N SER A 286 -13.50 -1.26 19.83
CA SER A 286 -14.32 -2.04 20.78
C SER A 286 -15.82 -2.09 20.45
N GLY A 287 -16.15 -2.03 19.14
CA GLY A 287 -17.53 -2.04 18.65
C GLY A 287 -18.24 -0.68 18.74
N THR A 288 -17.50 0.42 18.81
CA THR A 288 -18.01 1.79 18.77
C THR A 288 -17.48 2.55 17.56
N ASP A 289 -18.27 3.52 17.11
CA ASP A 289 -17.90 4.37 16.00
C ASP A 289 -16.77 5.32 16.42
N LEU A 290 -15.94 5.67 15.44
CA LEU A 290 -14.86 6.62 15.57
C LEU A 290 -15.05 7.70 14.50
N ASP A 291 -15.12 8.96 14.92
CA ASP A 291 -15.09 10.10 14.03
C ASP A 291 -13.69 10.71 13.97
N TYR A 292 -13.31 11.25 12.82
CA TYR A 292 -12.00 11.88 12.67
C TYR A 292 -12.02 13.10 11.75
N MET A 293 -11.08 14.00 12.03
CA MET A 293 -10.73 15.11 11.15
C MET A 293 -9.20 15.19 11.02
N GLN A 294 -8.72 15.37 9.81
CA GLN A 294 -7.31 15.56 9.52
C GLN A 294 -7.09 16.82 8.68
N LEU A 295 -6.10 17.60 9.05
CA LEU A 295 -5.57 18.72 8.29
C LEU A 295 -4.11 18.44 7.96
N SER A 296 -3.73 18.49 6.70
CA SER A 296 -2.33 18.37 6.27
C SER A 296 -1.91 19.51 5.37
N ALA A 297 -0.62 19.86 5.46
CA ALA A 297 0.03 20.80 4.57
C ALA A 297 1.35 20.22 4.08
N THR A 298 1.49 20.08 2.77
CA THR A 298 2.67 19.52 2.12
C THR A 298 3.35 20.54 1.24
N ARG A 299 4.68 20.63 1.31
CA ARG A 299 5.49 21.55 0.53
C ARG A 299 6.73 20.86 -0.05
N ALA A 300 6.93 21.03 -1.36
CA ALA A 300 8.20 20.70 -1.98
C ALA A 300 9.24 21.79 -1.63
N LEU A 301 10.41 21.37 -1.17
CA LEU A 301 11.51 22.25 -0.80
C LEU A 301 12.50 22.41 -1.97
N ALA A 302 13.24 23.51 -1.99
CA ALA A 302 14.24 23.77 -3.02
C ALA A 302 15.39 22.73 -3.04
N SER A 303 15.59 22.01 -1.95
CA SER A 303 16.55 20.89 -1.84
C SER A 303 16.12 19.61 -2.55
N GLY A 304 14.89 19.54 -3.08
CA GLY A 304 14.30 18.31 -3.62
C GLY A 304 13.61 17.44 -2.55
N ALA A 305 13.68 17.84 -1.29
CA ALA A 305 12.92 17.19 -0.22
C ALA A 305 11.46 17.67 -0.19
N THR A 306 10.60 16.93 0.46
CA THR A 306 9.21 17.29 0.75
C THR A 306 9.03 17.37 2.26
N ALA A 307 8.40 18.44 2.74
CA ALA A 307 7.99 18.59 4.13
C ALA A 307 6.47 18.50 4.21
N THR A 308 5.97 17.70 5.13
CA THR A 308 4.54 17.53 5.42
C THR A 308 4.31 17.75 6.91
N VAL A 309 3.24 18.46 7.23
CA VAL A 309 2.74 18.61 8.60
C VAL A 309 1.29 18.15 8.59
N THR A 310 0.93 17.28 9.53
CA THR A 310 -0.41 16.71 9.65
C THR A 310 -0.90 16.85 11.09
N TYR A 311 -2.13 17.26 11.23
CA TYR A 311 -2.87 17.22 12.49
C TYR A 311 -4.09 16.33 12.32
N THR A 312 -4.25 15.35 13.18
CA THR A 312 -5.40 14.43 13.18
C THR A 312 -6.06 14.45 14.54
N ASP A 313 -7.35 14.66 14.55
CA ASP A 313 -8.22 14.60 15.73
C ASP A 313 -9.17 13.40 15.56
N THR A 314 -9.22 12.53 16.55
CA THR A 314 -10.09 11.36 16.57
C THR A 314 -10.92 11.36 17.83
N ASP A 315 -12.23 11.22 17.66
CA ASP A 315 -13.23 11.16 18.73
C ASP A 315 -13.90 9.79 18.74
N THR A 316 -14.04 9.22 19.90
CA THR A 316 -14.68 7.92 20.09
C THR A 316 -15.44 7.87 21.42
N SER A 317 -16.69 7.48 21.36
CA SER A 317 -17.54 7.39 22.54
C SER A 317 -17.11 6.33 23.57
N ALA A 318 -16.17 5.44 23.22
CA ALA A 318 -15.76 4.31 24.06
C ALA A 318 -14.35 4.44 24.64
N SER A 319 -13.53 5.35 24.15
CA SER A 319 -12.15 5.52 24.61
C SER A 319 -11.78 7.00 24.66
N ALA A 320 -10.58 7.31 25.15
CA ALA A 320 -10.07 8.66 25.19
C ALA A 320 -9.90 9.24 23.78
N ASP A 321 -10.37 10.46 23.56
CA ASP A 321 -10.10 11.22 22.35
C ASP A 321 -8.59 11.36 22.14
N LYS A 322 -8.17 11.30 20.91
CA LYS A 322 -6.76 11.32 20.54
C LYS A 322 -6.48 12.41 19.51
N GLN A 323 -5.48 13.22 19.83
CA GLN A 323 -4.95 14.23 18.92
C GLN A 323 -3.53 13.85 18.53
N THR A 324 -3.24 13.85 17.25
CA THR A 324 -1.92 13.53 16.73
C THR A 324 -1.40 14.68 15.89
N PHE A 325 -0.25 15.19 16.25
CA PHE A 325 0.53 16.10 15.42
C PHE A 325 1.71 15.33 14.83
N GLU A 326 1.90 15.43 13.53
CA GLU A 326 2.97 14.77 12.81
C GLU A 326 3.73 15.76 11.93
N ALA A 327 5.04 15.63 11.89
CA ALA A 327 5.90 16.35 10.97
C ALA A 327 6.81 15.35 10.25
N GLU A 328 6.76 15.36 8.93
CA GLU A 328 7.54 14.49 8.06
C GLU A 328 8.48 15.33 7.18
N LEU A 329 9.69 14.83 7.00
CA LEU A 329 10.63 15.27 5.98
C LEU A 329 11.04 14.06 5.14
N SER A 330 10.74 14.07 3.85
CA SER A 330 11.06 12.98 2.94
C SER A 330 11.87 13.45 1.74
N VAL A 331 12.71 12.59 1.19
CA VAL A 331 13.49 12.81 -0.01
C VAL A 331 13.52 11.56 -0.88
N LYS A 332 13.38 11.72 -2.20
CA LYS A 332 13.59 10.65 -3.19
C LYS A 332 14.92 10.86 -3.90
N PHE A 333 15.63 9.78 -4.21
CA PHE A 333 16.93 9.78 -4.89
C PHE A 333 17.11 8.59 -5.84
#